data_802b4defe1039c49adfee8d3a8ae7f6b
#
_entry.id   802b4defe1039c49adfee8d3a8ae7f6b
#
_cell.length_a   1.000
_cell.length_b   1.000
_cell.length_c   1.000
_cell.angle_alpha   90.00
_cell.angle_beta   90.00
_cell.angle_gamma   90.00
#
_symmetry.space_group_name_H-M   'P 1'
#
loop_
_entity.id
_entity.type
_entity.pdbx_description
1 polymer ?
#
loop_
_entity_poly.entity_id
_entity_poly.type
_entity_poly.pdbx_seq_one_letter_code
_entity_poly.pdbx_strand_id
1 'polypeptide(L)'
;MDMKAVESKWQAKWEKSKLNVFNKKNADKKLYVLEMFSYPSGANLHVGHWYNYGPTDSYARFKKMQGFEVFQPMGFDAFGLPAENFAIKTGIHPKDSTEKNIATMERQLRNMGAMFDWTAEIKTCEENYYKWTQWLFLQLYKKGLAYRKNALVNWCPSCETVLANEQVIGGECERCGSTVLRKDMTQWFFKITDYAEELVKDLDGLNCPE
;
A
#
# COMPACT_ATOMS: atom_id res chain seq x y z
N MET A 1 0.21 -28.65 -26.07
CA MET A 1 -0.75 -27.54 -25.92
C MET A 1 0.04 -26.26 -25.59
N ASP A 2 -0.15 -25.20 -26.34
CA ASP A 2 0.50 -23.91 -26.06
C ASP A 2 -0.25 -23.22 -24.91
N MET A 3 0.30 -23.29 -23.69
CA MET A 3 -0.31 -22.72 -22.49
C MET A 3 -0.42 -21.19 -22.58
N LYS A 4 0.57 -20.51 -23.16
CA LYS A 4 0.55 -19.05 -23.31
C LYS A 4 -0.59 -18.59 -24.23
N ALA A 5 -0.85 -19.31 -25.30
CA ALA A 5 -1.97 -19.01 -26.20
C ALA A 5 -3.32 -19.20 -25.48
N VAL A 6 -3.45 -20.24 -24.65
CA VAL A 6 -4.66 -20.48 -23.84
C VAL A 6 -4.87 -19.37 -22.82
N GLU A 7 -3.83 -19.00 -22.06
CA GLU A 7 -3.88 -17.94 -21.07
C GLU A 7 -4.29 -16.61 -21.70
N SER A 8 -3.61 -16.18 -22.75
CA SER A 8 -3.90 -14.93 -23.46
C SER A 8 -5.34 -14.88 -23.98
N LYS A 9 -5.83 -16.00 -24.55
CA LYS A 9 -7.22 -16.11 -25.03
C LYS A 9 -8.23 -15.87 -23.91
N TRP A 10 -8.00 -16.48 -22.73
CA TRP A 10 -8.95 -16.39 -21.65
C TRP A 10 -8.88 -15.04 -20.93
N GLN A 11 -7.70 -14.49 -20.74
CA GLN A 11 -7.52 -13.13 -20.17
C GLN A 11 -8.25 -12.09 -21.03
N ALA A 12 -8.07 -12.12 -22.35
CA ALA A 12 -8.79 -11.23 -23.26
C ALA A 12 -10.31 -11.40 -23.19
N LYS A 13 -10.80 -12.64 -23.00
CA LYS A 13 -12.23 -12.92 -22.85
C LYS A 13 -12.78 -12.37 -21.53
N TRP A 14 -12.05 -12.53 -20.44
CA TRP A 14 -12.43 -12.00 -19.13
C TRP A 14 -12.48 -10.46 -19.12
N GLU A 15 -11.49 -9.83 -19.72
CA GLU A 15 -11.45 -8.38 -19.83
C GLU A 15 -12.62 -7.85 -20.67
N LYS A 16 -12.88 -8.42 -21.84
CA LYS A 16 -14.01 -8.06 -22.71
C LYS A 16 -15.36 -8.22 -22.01
N SER A 17 -15.52 -9.27 -21.22
CA SER A 17 -16.76 -9.55 -20.47
C SER A 17 -16.90 -8.74 -19.20
N LYS A 18 -15.86 -7.95 -18.82
CA LYS A 18 -15.79 -7.22 -17.55
C LYS A 18 -16.02 -8.11 -16.33
N LEU A 19 -15.55 -9.37 -16.40
CA LEU A 19 -15.82 -10.39 -15.38
C LEU A 19 -15.40 -9.93 -13.99
N ASN A 20 -14.32 -9.15 -13.88
CA ASN A 20 -13.70 -8.73 -12.62
C ASN A 20 -14.22 -7.37 -12.12
N VAL A 21 -15.04 -6.68 -12.92
CA VAL A 21 -15.60 -5.37 -12.52
C VAL A 21 -16.74 -5.58 -11.52
N PHE A 22 -16.65 -4.92 -10.38
CA PHE A 22 -17.64 -5.00 -9.32
C PHE A 22 -18.92 -4.24 -9.68
N ASN A 23 -20.05 -4.92 -9.60
CA ASN A 23 -21.35 -4.33 -9.85
C ASN A 23 -22.09 -4.00 -8.54
N LYS A 24 -22.05 -2.73 -8.15
CA LYS A 24 -22.73 -2.25 -6.92
C LYS A 24 -24.22 -2.52 -6.88
N LYS A 25 -24.87 -2.66 -8.05
CA LYS A 25 -26.34 -2.87 -8.14
C LYS A 25 -26.74 -4.33 -7.90
N ASN A 26 -25.83 -5.28 -8.07
CA ASN A 26 -26.07 -6.72 -7.99
C ASN A 26 -25.74 -7.31 -6.61
N ALA A 27 -26.15 -6.64 -5.56
CA ALA A 27 -25.45 -6.68 -4.31
C ALA A 27 -26.15 -7.40 -3.15
N ASP A 28 -26.88 -8.45 -3.40
CA ASP A 28 -27.46 -9.28 -2.33
C ASP A 28 -26.39 -10.09 -1.58
N LYS A 29 -25.32 -10.46 -2.26
CA LYS A 29 -24.18 -11.18 -1.68
C LYS A 29 -22.87 -10.50 -2.05
N LYS A 30 -22.54 -9.37 -1.40
CA LYS A 30 -21.28 -8.68 -1.59
C LYS A 30 -20.16 -9.34 -0.80
N LEU A 31 -18.98 -9.41 -1.40
CA LEU A 31 -17.74 -9.78 -0.73
C LEU A 31 -16.64 -8.80 -1.10
N TYR A 32 -16.04 -8.18 -0.09
CA TYR A 32 -14.84 -7.38 -0.25
C TYR A 32 -13.60 -8.24 0.06
N VAL A 33 -12.75 -8.43 -0.94
CA VAL A 33 -11.49 -9.17 -0.80
C VAL A 33 -10.35 -8.14 -0.81
N LEU A 34 -9.71 -8.00 0.34
CA LEU A 34 -8.68 -7.00 0.57
C LEU A 34 -7.29 -7.58 0.36
N GLU A 35 -6.46 -6.81 -0.34
CA GLU A 35 -5.04 -7.11 -0.57
C GLU A 35 -4.14 -5.95 -0.16
N MET A 36 -2.89 -6.25 0.17
CA MET A 36 -1.87 -5.22 0.36
C MET A 36 -1.46 -4.63 -0.99
N PHE A 37 -1.33 -3.32 -1.03
CA PHE A 37 -0.78 -2.63 -2.20
C PHE A 37 0.72 -2.85 -2.32
N SER A 38 1.19 -3.03 -3.55
CA SER A 38 2.62 -3.12 -3.82
C SER A 38 3.30 -1.76 -3.74
N TYR A 39 4.53 -1.74 -3.21
CA TYR A 39 5.40 -0.57 -3.32
C TYR A 39 6.08 -0.54 -4.70
N PRO A 40 5.92 0.50 -5.53
CA PRO A 40 6.63 0.63 -6.81
C PRO A 40 8.05 1.16 -6.61
N SER A 41 8.74 0.71 -5.56
CA SER A 41 10.11 1.05 -5.20
C SER A 41 11.18 0.26 -5.96
N GLY A 42 10.77 -0.65 -6.84
CA GLY A 42 11.58 -1.45 -7.74
C GLY A 42 10.87 -1.68 -9.06
N ALA A 43 11.62 -2.14 -10.06
CA ALA A 43 11.09 -2.26 -11.42
C ALA A 43 10.11 -3.43 -11.62
N ASN A 44 10.08 -4.40 -10.70
CA ASN A 44 9.33 -5.64 -10.89
C ASN A 44 8.70 -6.17 -9.59
N LEU A 45 7.63 -6.95 -9.76
CA LEU A 45 7.13 -7.83 -8.72
C LEU A 45 8.12 -8.98 -8.47
N HIS A 46 8.08 -9.54 -7.28
CA HIS A 46 8.84 -10.75 -6.91
C HIS A 46 7.90 -11.86 -6.44
N VAL A 47 8.43 -13.07 -6.24
CA VAL A 47 7.65 -14.25 -5.85
C VAL A 47 6.82 -14.02 -4.57
N GLY A 48 7.30 -13.22 -3.62
CA GLY A 48 6.56 -12.88 -2.41
C GLY A 48 5.23 -12.17 -2.69
N HIS A 49 5.14 -11.34 -3.73
CA HIS A 49 3.87 -10.75 -4.14
C HIS A 49 2.89 -11.82 -4.62
N TRP A 50 3.36 -12.79 -5.43
CA TRP A 50 2.50 -13.88 -5.88
C TRP A 50 2.07 -14.80 -4.75
N TYR A 51 2.95 -15.08 -3.81
CA TYR A 51 2.63 -15.87 -2.63
C TYR A 51 1.48 -15.25 -1.81
N ASN A 52 1.40 -13.93 -1.79
CA ASN A 52 0.32 -13.20 -1.13
C ASN A 52 -0.95 -13.15 -2.00
N TYR A 53 -0.82 -12.76 -3.27
CA TYR A 53 -1.96 -12.50 -4.15
C TYR A 53 -2.62 -13.78 -4.71
N GLY A 54 -1.85 -14.84 -4.94
CA GLY A 54 -2.35 -16.06 -5.55
C GLY A 54 -3.44 -16.77 -4.73
N PRO A 55 -3.24 -17.01 -3.43
CA PRO A 55 -4.27 -17.61 -2.56
C PRO A 55 -5.53 -16.76 -2.48
N THR A 56 -5.38 -15.44 -2.35
CA THR A 56 -6.48 -14.50 -2.23
C THR A 56 -7.28 -14.41 -3.53
N ASP A 57 -6.60 -14.39 -4.69
CA ASP A 57 -7.23 -14.48 -6.00
C ASP A 57 -8.02 -15.78 -6.17
N SER A 58 -7.47 -16.90 -5.74
CA SER A 58 -8.16 -18.21 -5.78
C SER A 58 -9.42 -18.20 -4.92
N TYR A 59 -9.35 -17.60 -3.73
CA TYR A 59 -10.52 -17.43 -2.86
C TYR A 59 -11.59 -16.52 -3.48
N ALA A 60 -11.18 -15.40 -4.05
CA ALA A 60 -12.07 -14.47 -4.73
C ALA A 60 -12.82 -15.14 -5.90
N ARG A 61 -12.11 -15.91 -6.73
CA ARG A 61 -12.70 -16.70 -7.81
C ARG A 61 -13.68 -17.74 -7.30
N PHE A 62 -13.30 -18.48 -6.27
CA PHE A 62 -14.17 -19.46 -5.63
C PHE A 62 -15.48 -18.83 -5.15
N LYS A 63 -15.40 -17.69 -4.48
CA LYS A 63 -16.57 -16.94 -4.01
C LYS A 63 -17.44 -16.42 -5.16
N LYS A 64 -16.81 -15.93 -6.23
CA LYS A 64 -17.53 -15.50 -7.43
C LYS A 64 -18.29 -16.67 -8.07
N MET A 65 -17.69 -17.86 -8.12
CA MET A 65 -18.37 -19.08 -8.60
C MET A 65 -19.57 -19.49 -7.72
N GLN A 66 -19.55 -19.11 -6.44
CA GLN A 66 -20.67 -19.32 -5.51
C GLN A 66 -21.78 -18.24 -5.61
N GLY A 67 -21.67 -17.32 -6.57
CA GLY A 67 -22.66 -16.26 -6.81
C GLY A 67 -22.47 -15.01 -5.97
N PHE A 68 -21.30 -14.83 -5.32
CA PHE A 68 -20.96 -13.57 -4.67
C PHE A 68 -20.57 -12.52 -5.71
N GLU A 69 -21.00 -11.29 -5.49
CA GLU A 69 -20.43 -10.14 -6.19
C GLU A 69 -19.17 -9.72 -5.45
N VAL A 70 -18.02 -10.06 -6.04
CA VAL A 70 -16.70 -9.89 -5.41
C VAL A 70 -16.10 -8.56 -5.82
N PHE A 71 -15.74 -7.74 -4.84
CA PHE A 71 -14.94 -6.53 -5.01
C PHE A 71 -13.51 -6.82 -4.57
N GLN A 72 -12.59 -6.90 -5.52
CA GLN A 72 -11.15 -7.10 -5.28
C GLN A 72 -10.39 -5.97 -5.98
N PRO A 73 -10.26 -4.79 -5.35
CA PRO A 73 -9.48 -3.69 -5.89
C PRO A 73 -7.98 -3.97 -5.78
N MET A 74 -7.20 -3.25 -6.56
CA MET A 74 -5.75 -3.23 -6.48
C MET A 74 -5.25 -1.79 -6.55
N GLY A 75 -4.04 -1.57 -6.08
CA GLY A 75 -3.40 -0.26 -6.12
C GLY A 75 -1.90 -0.35 -5.87
N PHE A 76 -1.32 0.83 -5.75
CA PHE A 76 0.11 0.99 -5.52
C PHE A 76 0.35 1.98 -4.39
N ASP A 77 1.09 1.54 -3.39
CA ASP A 77 1.58 2.42 -2.31
C ASP A 77 2.82 3.16 -2.83
N ALA A 78 2.55 4.22 -3.56
CA ALA A 78 3.50 4.89 -4.43
C ALA A 78 4.06 6.19 -3.83
N PHE A 79 3.69 6.50 -2.59
CA PHE A 79 4.10 7.72 -1.91
C PHE A 79 5.15 7.43 -0.84
N GLY A 80 6.19 8.28 -0.78
CA GLY A 80 7.15 8.25 0.31
C GLY A 80 8.56 7.78 -0.07
N LEU A 81 9.37 7.59 0.95
CA LEU A 81 10.81 7.42 0.88
C LEU A 81 11.31 6.23 0.01
N PRO A 82 10.66 5.07 -0.05
CA PRO A 82 11.11 3.99 -0.93
C PRO A 82 11.12 4.38 -2.41
N ALA A 83 10.10 5.08 -2.88
CA ALA A 83 10.03 5.58 -4.26
C ALA A 83 11.06 6.69 -4.53
N GLU A 84 11.25 7.59 -3.56
CA GLU A 84 12.25 8.68 -3.65
C GLU A 84 13.68 8.13 -3.69
N ASN A 85 14.01 7.18 -2.82
CA ASN A 85 15.34 6.55 -2.81
C ASN A 85 15.65 5.81 -4.11
N PHE A 86 14.66 5.16 -4.71
CA PHE A 86 14.82 4.54 -6.02
C PHE A 86 15.10 5.60 -7.09
N ALA A 87 14.38 6.70 -7.06
CA ALA A 87 14.56 7.81 -7.99
C ALA A 87 15.96 8.44 -7.85
N ILE A 88 16.43 8.66 -6.63
CA ILE A 88 17.80 9.16 -6.34
C ILE A 88 18.86 8.21 -6.94
N LYS A 89 18.72 6.90 -6.70
CA LYS A 89 19.68 5.90 -7.22
C LYS A 89 19.74 5.86 -8.76
N THR A 90 18.62 6.12 -9.41
CA THR A 90 18.52 6.05 -10.88
C THR A 90 18.73 7.38 -11.57
N GLY A 91 18.77 8.49 -10.83
CA GLY A 91 18.87 9.85 -11.39
C GLY A 91 17.61 10.29 -12.14
N ILE A 92 16.47 9.65 -11.92
CA ILE A 92 15.20 9.92 -12.58
C ILE A 92 14.26 10.63 -11.60
N HIS A 93 13.44 11.57 -12.07
CA HIS A 93 12.47 12.24 -11.21
C HIS A 93 11.52 11.21 -10.54
N PRO A 94 11.19 11.34 -9.24
CA PRO A 94 10.37 10.36 -8.51
C PRO A 94 9.05 10.03 -9.20
N LYS A 95 8.36 11.03 -9.74
CA LYS A 95 7.11 10.82 -10.48
C LYS A 95 7.30 9.88 -11.67
N ASP A 96 8.29 10.16 -12.52
CA ASP A 96 8.51 9.42 -13.77
C ASP A 96 8.95 7.97 -13.48
N SER A 97 9.82 7.79 -12.48
CA SER A 97 10.27 6.46 -12.06
C SER A 97 9.13 5.64 -11.46
N THR A 98 8.28 6.27 -10.65
CA THR A 98 7.12 5.63 -10.01
C THR A 98 6.08 5.23 -11.04
N GLU A 99 5.71 6.12 -11.97
CA GLU A 99 4.75 5.81 -13.05
C GLU A 99 5.24 4.65 -13.92
N LYS A 100 6.54 4.64 -14.27
CA LYS A 100 7.15 3.54 -15.05
C LYS A 100 7.10 2.21 -14.30
N ASN A 101 7.39 2.22 -13.00
CA ASN A 101 7.38 1.02 -12.18
C ASN A 101 5.94 0.50 -12.00
N ILE A 102 4.97 1.38 -11.75
CA ILE A 102 3.54 1.04 -11.69
C ILE A 102 3.09 0.36 -12.97
N ALA A 103 3.35 0.98 -14.13
CA ALA A 103 2.98 0.40 -15.42
C ALA A 103 3.57 -1.00 -15.65
N THR A 104 4.80 -1.22 -15.19
CA THR A 104 5.44 -2.53 -15.27
C THR A 104 4.80 -3.55 -14.35
N MET A 105 4.54 -3.19 -13.09
CA MET A 105 3.90 -4.08 -12.11
C MET A 105 2.45 -4.40 -12.49
N GLU A 106 1.69 -3.40 -12.96
CA GLU A 106 0.32 -3.61 -13.45
C GLU A 106 0.31 -4.62 -14.59
N ARG A 107 1.20 -4.47 -15.58
CA ARG A 107 1.33 -5.44 -16.68
C ARG A 107 1.65 -6.84 -16.16
N GLN A 108 2.52 -6.97 -15.16
CA GLN A 108 2.85 -8.25 -14.55
C GLN A 108 1.64 -8.88 -13.85
N LEU A 109 0.89 -8.10 -13.06
CA LEU A 109 -0.33 -8.55 -12.39
C LEU A 109 -1.40 -8.99 -13.40
N ARG A 110 -1.57 -8.25 -14.49
CA ARG A 110 -2.47 -8.64 -15.58
C ARG A 110 -2.03 -9.93 -16.28
N ASN A 111 -0.72 -10.09 -16.51
CA ASN A 111 -0.18 -11.33 -17.11
C ASN A 111 -0.35 -12.55 -16.20
N MET A 112 -0.35 -12.37 -14.89
CA MET A 112 -0.68 -13.42 -13.92
C MET A 112 -2.15 -13.83 -13.98
N GLY A 113 -3.00 -13.04 -14.63
CA GLY A 113 -4.43 -13.28 -14.76
C GLY A 113 -5.20 -13.03 -13.48
N ALA A 114 -4.66 -12.27 -12.53
CA ALA A 114 -5.32 -11.95 -11.28
C ALA A 114 -6.66 -11.21 -11.49
N MET A 115 -7.66 -11.55 -10.67
CA MET A 115 -9.04 -11.08 -10.79
C MET A 115 -9.26 -9.71 -10.14
N PHE A 116 -8.34 -8.78 -10.34
CA PHE A 116 -8.48 -7.44 -9.80
C PHE A 116 -9.46 -6.59 -10.60
N ASP A 117 -10.23 -5.77 -9.88
CA ASP A 117 -11.05 -4.73 -10.50
C ASP A 117 -10.19 -3.48 -10.78
N TRP A 118 -9.60 -3.44 -11.96
CA TRP A 118 -8.76 -2.32 -12.40
C TRP A 118 -9.53 -1.00 -12.60
N THR A 119 -10.87 -1.01 -12.58
CA THR A 119 -11.66 0.24 -12.59
C THR A 119 -11.65 0.93 -11.24
N ALA A 120 -11.21 0.23 -10.19
CA ALA A 120 -11.05 0.71 -8.83
C ALA A 120 -9.56 0.79 -8.44
N GLU A 121 -8.66 0.96 -9.40
CA GLU A 121 -7.23 1.16 -9.13
C GLU A 121 -6.98 2.40 -8.29
N ILE A 122 -6.07 2.28 -7.31
CA ILE A 122 -5.66 3.37 -6.43
C ILE A 122 -4.14 3.56 -6.53
N LYS A 123 -3.72 4.82 -6.64
CA LYS A 123 -2.32 5.24 -6.55
C LYS A 123 -2.19 6.28 -5.44
N THR A 124 -1.51 5.95 -4.37
CA THR A 124 -1.46 6.79 -3.16
C THR A 124 -0.78 8.14 -3.40
N CYS A 125 0.03 8.27 -4.46
CA CYS A 125 0.70 9.51 -4.88
C CYS A 125 -0.16 10.46 -5.71
N GLU A 126 -1.39 10.09 -6.06
CA GLU A 126 -2.30 10.96 -6.82
C GLU A 126 -3.10 11.88 -5.90
N GLU A 127 -3.41 13.10 -6.39
CA GLU A 127 -4.17 14.10 -5.64
C GLU A 127 -5.55 13.59 -5.17
N ASN A 128 -6.22 12.82 -6.01
CA ASN A 128 -7.52 12.24 -5.69
C ASN A 128 -7.46 11.34 -4.47
N TYR A 129 -6.29 10.76 -4.15
CA TYR A 129 -6.05 9.94 -2.97
C TYR A 129 -5.49 10.76 -1.80
N TYR A 130 -4.32 11.41 -1.94
CA TYR A 130 -3.65 12.02 -0.79
C TYR A 130 -4.36 13.24 -0.21
N LYS A 131 -5.29 13.88 -0.95
CA LYS A 131 -6.17 14.92 -0.38
C LYS A 131 -6.92 14.44 0.86
N TRP A 132 -7.25 13.15 0.93
CA TRP A 132 -7.94 12.58 2.07
C TRP A 132 -7.02 12.41 3.29
N THR A 133 -5.75 12.10 3.07
CA THR A 133 -4.72 12.11 4.11
C THR A 133 -4.54 13.53 4.67
N GLN A 134 -4.49 14.53 3.79
CA GLN A 134 -4.42 15.94 4.19
C GLN A 134 -5.68 16.36 4.97
N TRP A 135 -6.85 15.94 4.50
CA TRP A 135 -8.11 16.21 5.19
C TRP A 135 -8.12 15.61 6.60
N LEU A 136 -7.71 14.35 6.74
CA LEU A 136 -7.62 13.67 8.03
C LEU A 136 -6.67 14.39 8.99
N PHE A 137 -5.49 14.76 8.50
CA PHE A 137 -4.54 15.55 9.29
C PHE A 137 -5.18 16.85 9.80
N LEU A 138 -5.89 17.57 8.94
CA LEU A 138 -6.59 18.80 9.33
C LEU A 138 -7.69 18.56 10.38
N GLN A 139 -8.38 17.41 10.35
CA GLN A 139 -9.36 17.05 11.39
C GLN A 139 -8.66 16.84 12.74
N LEU A 140 -7.53 16.10 12.74
CA LEU A 140 -6.72 15.89 13.95
C LEU A 140 -6.18 17.21 14.51
N TYR A 141 -5.70 18.08 13.62
CA TYR A 141 -5.22 19.40 14.02
C TYR A 141 -6.33 20.28 14.63
N LYS A 142 -7.50 20.33 14.01
CA LYS A 142 -8.66 21.08 14.51
C LYS A 142 -9.14 20.59 15.90
N LYS A 143 -8.98 19.29 16.17
CA LYS A 143 -9.29 18.68 17.46
C LYS A 143 -8.16 18.83 18.50
N GLY A 144 -7.05 19.49 18.17
CA GLY A 144 -5.90 19.64 19.04
C GLY A 144 -5.10 18.34 19.27
N LEU A 145 -5.35 17.31 18.46
CA LEU A 145 -4.65 16.02 18.50
C LEU A 145 -3.33 16.05 17.73
N ALA A 146 -3.18 16.95 16.75
CA ALA A 146 -1.91 17.21 16.06
C ALA A 146 -1.31 18.54 16.56
N TYR A 147 -0.03 18.53 16.87
CA TYR A 147 0.68 19.71 17.39
C TYR A 147 2.14 19.71 16.91
N ARG A 148 2.78 20.89 16.97
CA ARG A 148 4.21 21.04 16.66
C ARG A 148 5.00 21.29 17.92
N LYS A 149 6.14 20.65 18.04
CA LYS A 149 7.15 20.97 19.08
C LYS A 149 8.55 20.69 18.56
N ASN A 150 9.53 21.32 19.20
CA ASN A 150 10.94 20.96 19.02
C ASN A 150 11.24 19.70 19.83
N ALA A 151 11.87 18.73 19.23
CA ALA A 151 12.22 17.47 19.87
C ALA A 151 13.49 16.87 19.25
N LEU A 152 14.21 16.13 20.07
CA LEU A 152 15.32 15.28 19.60
C LEU A 152 14.76 14.11 18.79
N VAL A 153 15.17 14.02 17.53
CA VAL A 153 14.80 12.95 16.62
C VAL A 153 16.02 12.15 16.22
N ASN A 154 15.81 10.91 15.80
CA ASN A 154 16.84 10.12 15.16
C ASN A 154 16.99 10.60 13.72
N TRP A 155 18.19 11.05 13.35
CA TRP A 155 18.49 11.57 12.02
C TRP A 155 19.52 10.70 11.31
N CYS A 156 19.20 10.23 10.12
CA CYS A 156 20.17 9.58 9.24
C CYS A 156 20.78 10.62 8.30
N PRO A 157 22.10 10.90 8.40
CA PRO A 157 22.74 11.90 7.54
C PRO A 157 22.87 11.45 6.09
N SER A 158 22.93 10.14 5.83
CA SER A 158 23.04 9.58 4.47
C SER A 158 21.70 9.54 3.74
N CYS A 159 20.62 9.19 4.43
CA CYS A 159 19.26 9.20 3.87
C CYS A 159 18.56 10.57 3.98
N GLU A 160 19.20 11.54 4.66
CA GLU A 160 18.67 12.89 4.94
C GLU A 160 17.24 12.89 5.49
N THR A 161 16.95 11.94 6.39
CA THR A 161 15.60 11.72 6.93
C THR A 161 15.57 11.44 8.41
N VAL A 162 14.41 11.71 9.03
CA VAL A 162 14.09 11.30 10.40
C VAL A 162 13.70 9.83 10.41
N LEU A 163 14.19 9.09 11.39
CA LEU A 163 13.92 7.68 11.59
C LEU A 163 13.04 7.45 12.82
N ALA A 164 12.11 6.52 12.72
CA ALA A 164 11.44 5.95 13.88
C ALA A 164 12.44 5.15 14.76
N ASN A 165 12.10 4.88 16.00
CA ASN A 165 13.01 4.15 16.91
C ASN A 165 13.29 2.74 16.38
N GLU A 166 12.30 2.09 15.78
CA GLU A 166 12.37 0.74 15.22
C GLU A 166 13.30 0.67 14.00
N GLN A 167 13.58 1.81 13.37
CA GLN A 167 14.47 1.92 12.20
C GLN A 167 15.93 2.18 12.58
N VAL A 168 16.23 2.20 13.87
CA VAL A 168 17.60 2.34 14.40
C VAL A 168 18.01 1.02 15.02
N ILE A 169 18.87 0.29 14.32
CA ILE A 169 19.37 -1.02 14.75
C ILE A 169 20.84 -0.89 15.15
N GLY A 170 21.16 -1.12 16.42
CA GLY A 170 22.55 -1.01 16.90
C GLY A 170 23.18 0.38 16.79
N GLY A 171 22.35 1.46 16.72
CA GLY A 171 22.83 2.84 16.49
C GLY A 171 22.98 3.22 15.02
N GLU A 172 22.63 2.32 14.11
CA GLU A 172 22.74 2.49 12.67
C GLU A 172 21.36 2.54 11.99
N CYS A 173 21.30 3.18 10.84
CA CYS A 173 20.09 3.21 10.00
C CYS A 173 19.84 1.84 9.37
N GLU A 174 18.67 1.25 9.60
CA GLU A 174 18.27 -0.07 9.02
C GLU A 174 18.42 -0.15 7.49
N ARG A 175 18.38 1.00 6.80
CA ARG A 175 18.36 1.08 5.33
C ARG A 175 19.72 1.21 4.71
N CYS A 176 20.60 2.03 5.29
CA CYS A 176 21.89 2.37 4.67
C CYS A 176 23.11 2.04 5.55
N GLY A 177 22.90 1.58 6.79
CA GLY A 177 23.97 1.24 7.73
C GLY A 177 24.75 2.45 8.28
N SER A 178 24.34 3.68 7.95
CA SER A 178 25.02 4.88 8.47
C SER A 178 24.69 5.11 9.93
N THR A 179 25.66 5.59 10.69
CA THR A 179 25.47 5.98 12.09
C THR A 179 24.38 7.04 12.22
N VAL A 180 23.41 6.79 13.10
CA VAL A 180 22.29 7.67 13.35
C VAL A 180 22.69 8.75 14.35
N LEU A 181 22.36 9.99 14.05
CA LEU A 181 22.60 11.15 14.90
C LEU A 181 21.33 11.58 15.61
N ARG A 182 21.49 12.19 16.80
CA ARG A 182 20.40 12.89 17.48
C ARG A 182 20.40 14.34 17.03
N LYS A 183 19.26 14.83 16.54
CA LYS A 183 19.12 16.18 16.01
C LYS A 183 17.87 16.83 16.56
N ASP A 184 17.99 18.07 17.03
CA ASP A 184 16.86 18.91 17.41
C ASP A 184 16.14 19.40 16.16
N MET A 185 14.86 19.07 16.05
CA MET A 185 14.03 19.49 14.92
C MET A 185 12.61 19.79 15.35
N THR A 186 12.01 20.81 14.75
CA THR A 186 10.57 21.07 14.91
C THR A 186 9.81 20.07 14.06
N GLN A 187 9.02 19.21 14.73
CA GLN A 187 8.25 18.15 14.11
C GLN A 187 6.77 18.22 14.47
N TRP A 188 5.94 17.59 13.65
CA TRP A 188 4.57 17.31 13.98
C TRP A 188 4.46 16.06 14.86
N PHE A 189 3.58 16.13 15.83
CA PHE A 189 3.28 15.03 16.75
C PHE A 189 1.76 14.83 16.83
N PHE A 190 1.36 13.58 17.06
CA PHE A 190 -0.01 13.23 17.43
C PHE A 190 -0.06 12.83 18.90
N LYS A 191 -1.14 13.19 19.59
CA LYS A 191 -1.38 12.81 21.00
C LYS A 191 -1.93 11.38 21.10
N ILE A 192 -1.19 10.41 20.59
CA ILE A 192 -1.64 9.01 20.56
C ILE A 192 -1.75 8.40 21.97
N THR A 193 -0.94 8.87 22.93
CA THR A 193 -0.94 8.38 24.31
C THR A 193 -2.20 8.77 25.07
N ASP A 194 -2.94 9.79 24.65
CA ASP A 194 -4.23 10.17 25.26
C ASP A 194 -5.29 9.05 25.13
N TYR A 195 -5.09 8.10 24.22
CA TYR A 195 -5.98 6.97 23.93
C TYR A 195 -5.44 5.63 24.45
N ALA A 196 -4.29 5.59 25.11
CA ALA A 196 -3.62 4.34 25.47
C ALA A 196 -4.50 3.43 26.37
N GLU A 197 -5.12 4.02 27.41
CA GLU A 197 -5.99 3.26 28.32
C GLU A 197 -7.28 2.76 27.64
N GLU A 198 -7.86 3.59 26.77
CA GLU A 198 -9.07 3.23 26.02
C GLU A 198 -8.77 2.06 25.06
N LEU A 199 -7.66 2.16 24.31
CA LEU A 199 -7.23 1.09 23.39
C LEU A 199 -6.97 -0.23 24.11
N VAL A 200 -6.42 -0.22 25.33
CA VAL A 200 -6.23 -1.45 26.13
C VAL A 200 -7.57 -2.05 26.53
N LYS A 201 -8.52 -1.24 27.00
CA LYS A 201 -9.87 -1.72 27.39
C LYS A 201 -10.65 -2.28 26.21
N ASP A 202 -10.50 -1.69 25.04
CA ASP A 202 -11.21 -2.11 23.83
C ASP A 202 -10.73 -3.47 23.29
N LEU A 203 -9.54 -3.94 23.70
CA LEU A 203 -9.06 -5.30 23.36
C LEU A 203 -9.96 -6.40 23.92
N ASP A 204 -10.59 -6.18 25.08
CA ASP A 204 -11.47 -7.19 25.71
C ASP A 204 -12.70 -7.53 24.84
N GLY A 205 -13.08 -6.63 23.93
CA GLY A 205 -14.21 -6.80 23.01
C GLY A 205 -13.84 -7.42 21.65
N LEU A 206 -12.56 -7.64 21.40
CA LEU A 206 -12.08 -8.15 20.11
C LEU A 206 -11.90 -9.67 20.14
N ASN A 207 -12.34 -10.33 19.07
CA ASN A 207 -12.11 -11.75 18.86
C ASN A 207 -10.74 -11.95 18.20
N CYS A 208 -9.66 -11.71 18.95
CA CYS A 208 -8.30 -11.93 18.50
C CYS A 208 -7.91 -13.40 18.65
N PRO A 209 -7.11 -13.98 17.74
CA PRO A 209 -6.48 -15.30 17.95
C PRO A 209 -5.56 -15.24 19.19
N GLU A 210 -5.55 -16.32 19.99
CA GLU A 210 -4.66 -16.50 21.12
C GLU A 210 -3.18 -16.58 20.69
#